data_83a6973f36bfe1ec0a7714443d71a6de
#
_entry.id   83a6973f36bfe1ec0a7714443d71a6de
#
_cell.length_a   1.000
_cell.length_b   1.000
_cell.length_c   1.000
_cell.angle_alpha   90.00
_cell.angle_beta   90.00
_cell.angle_gamma   90.00
#
_symmetry.space_group_name_H-M   'P 1'
#
loop_
_entity.id
_entity.type
_entity.pdbx_description
1 polymer ?
#
loop_
_entity_poly.entity_id
_entity_poly.type
_entity_poly.pdbx_seq_one_letter_code
_entity_poly.pdbx_strand_id
1 'polypeptide(L)'
;GDPLITPTLPAPALLPRAINQPMAGGTDTDAPQVLEQLAVADQQWRPRAEPLPGGGTRYVYRKRPGDPDLSLNQIKALMLNPPTFSRERQVIDQLWRRLVQLGVRLELTQPRKVGAAGEWDPARVTLRIKPAVVDKGSREFARVLNHEAIHVAQSCQAGGTRAQPQPLGLPQQLPPQLRNVLQEPTYDRATAREQTLEREAYANQEQLELGLSLLNLHC
;
A
#
# COMPACT_ATOMS: atom_id res chain seq x y z
N GLY A 1 -14.02 -3.59 -37.32
CA GLY A 1 -13.25 -4.70 -36.76
C GLY A 1 -13.43 -4.78 -35.26
N ASP A 2 -13.19 -5.94 -34.69
CA ASP A 2 -13.30 -6.10 -33.25
C ASP A 2 -12.26 -5.22 -32.54
N PRO A 3 -12.63 -4.61 -31.41
CA PRO A 3 -11.69 -3.79 -30.67
C PRO A 3 -10.56 -4.66 -30.08
N LEU A 4 -9.34 -4.11 -30.10
CA LEU A 4 -8.20 -4.75 -29.43
C LEU A 4 -8.15 -4.30 -27.97
N ILE A 5 -8.00 -5.27 -27.08
CA ILE A 5 -7.86 -5.04 -25.64
C ILE A 5 -6.45 -5.43 -25.24
N THR A 6 -5.69 -4.48 -24.71
CA THR A 6 -4.29 -4.70 -24.33
C THR A 6 -4.12 -4.38 -22.85
N PRO A 7 -4.09 -5.39 -21.97
CA PRO A 7 -3.66 -5.18 -20.59
C PRO A 7 -2.16 -4.88 -20.57
N THR A 8 -1.74 -3.96 -19.73
CA THR A 8 -0.33 -3.61 -19.57
C THR A 8 0.12 -3.95 -18.15
N LEU A 9 1.44 -4.13 -17.99
CA LEU A 9 2.02 -4.29 -16.66
C LEU A 9 1.87 -2.98 -15.87
N PRO A 10 1.94 -3.05 -14.52
CA PRO A 10 1.94 -1.85 -13.71
C PRO A 10 3.00 -0.87 -14.17
N ALA A 11 2.68 0.42 -14.09
CA ALA A 11 3.57 1.46 -14.58
C ALA A 11 4.90 1.48 -13.83
N PRO A 12 6.00 1.79 -14.51
CA PRO A 12 7.18 2.30 -13.83
C PRO A 12 6.83 3.62 -13.13
N ALA A 13 7.76 4.13 -12.32
CA ALA A 13 7.58 5.41 -11.66
C ALA A 13 7.07 6.47 -12.65
N LEU A 14 5.96 7.15 -12.29
CA LEU A 14 5.31 8.09 -13.18
C LEU A 14 6.09 9.38 -13.36
N LEU A 15 6.75 9.84 -12.31
CA LEU A 15 7.45 11.12 -12.28
C LEU A 15 8.85 10.94 -11.74
N PRO A 16 9.87 11.52 -12.41
CA PRO A 16 11.16 11.69 -11.77
C PRO A 16 10.97 12.68 -10.62
N ARG A 17 11.25 12.26 -9.44
CA ARG A 17 11.19 13.09 -8.24
C ARG A 17 12.25 12.62 -7.27
N ALA A 18 12.53 13.42 -6.25
CA ALA A 18 13.48 13.07 -5.22
C ALA A 18 12.86 12.05 -4.25
N ILE A 19 12.48 10.90 -4.80
CA ILE A 19 11.75 9.86 -4.06
C ILE A 19 12.61 9.13 -3.03
N ASN A 20 13.92 9.33 -3.08
CA ASN A 20 14.85 8.73 -2.12
C ASN A 20 15.03 9.62 -0.88
N GLN A 21 14.46 10.81 -0.90
CA GLN A 21 14.53 11.70 0.26
C GLN A 21 13.37 11.41 1.20
N PRO A 22 13.63 11.24 2.51
CA PRO A 22 12.56 11.07 3.48
C PRO A 22 11.70 12.34 3.54
N MET A 23 10.41 12.16 3.81
CA MET A 23 9.53 13.29 4.05
C MET A 23 9.91 13.94 5.38
N ALA A 24 9.72 15.27 5.43
CA ALA A 24 10.11 16.06 6.59
C ALA A 24 9.27 15.68 7.81
N GLY A 25 9.86 14.90 8.71
CA GLY A 25 9.39 14.70 10.08
C GLY A 25 8.05 13.99 10.28
N GLY A 26 7.36 13.51 9.25
CA GLY A 26 6.07 12.87 9.42
C GLY A 26 5.04 13.78 10.09
N THR A 27 5.02 15.07 9.74
CA THR A 27 4.06 16.03 10.28
C THR A 27 2.73 15.97 9.50
N ASP A 28 1.67 16.57 10.07
CA ASP A 28 0.38 16.66 9.38
C ASP A 28 0.47 17.35 8.03
N THR A 29 1.44 18.25 7.82
CA THR A 29 1.67 18.95 6.56
C THR A 29 2.20 18.03 5.46
N ASP A 30 2.75 16.87 5.81
CA ASP A 30 3.26 15.90 4.83
C ASP A 30 2.15 15.06 4.21
N ALA A 31 1.05 14.83 4.92
CA ALA A 31 -0.07 14.04 4.43
C ALA A 31 -0.68 14.62 3.14
N PRO A 32 -0.96 15.92 3.00
CA PRO A 32 -1.47 16.48 1.75
C PRO A 32 -0.57 16.24 0.55
N GLN A 33 0.76 16.32 0.74
CA GLN A 33 1.71 16.07 -0.34
C GLN A 33 1.67 14.64 -0.83
N VAL A 34 1.63 13.68 0.10
CA VAL A 34 1.50 12.25 -0.27
C VAL A 34 0.19 12.01 -1.01
N LEU A 35 -0.92 12.58 -0.51
CA LEU A 35 -2.22 12.40 -1.13
C LEU A 35 -2.27 12.98 -2.55
N GLU A 36 -1.62 14.11 -2.79
CA GLU A 36 -1.50 14.67 -4.15
C GLU A 36 -0.71 13.74 -5.07
N GLN A 37 0.42 13.23 -4.60
CA GLN A 37 1.23 12.30 -5.37
C GLN A 37 0.47 11.01 -5.69
N LEU A 38 -0.30 10.51 -4.75
CA LEU A 38 -1.13 9.32 -4.94
C LEU A 38 -2.24 9.58 -5.96
N ALA A 39 -2.88 10.74 -5.92
CA ALA A 39 -3.90 11.11 -6.89
C ALA A 39 -3.34 11.14 -8.32
N VAL A 40 -2.11 11.62 -8.48
CA VAL A 40 -1.42 11.58 -9.78
C VAL A 40 -1.13 10.14 -10.19
N ALA A 41 -0.58 9.33 -9.28
CA ALA A 41 -0.26 7.93 -9.56
C ALA A 41 -1.50 7.11 -9.91
N ASP A 42 -2.64 7.43 -9.31
CA ASP A 42 -3.90 6.71 -9.54
C ASP A 42 -4.41 6.84 -10.98
N GLN A 43 -3.97 7.86 -11.71
CA GLN A 43 -4.37 8.04 -13.11
C GLN A 43 -3.93 6.88 -14.00
N GLN A 44 -2.88 6.17 -13.63
CA GLN A 44 -2.41 5.00 -14.39
C GLN A 44 -3.47 3.89 -14.49
N TRP A 45 -4.41 3.83 -13.55
CA TRP A 45 -5.43 2.78 -13.49
C TRP A 45 -6.66 3.11 -14.33
N ARG A 46 -6.69 4.27 -14.99
CA ARG A 46 -7.74 4.65 -15.91
C ARG A 46 -7.56 3.96 -17.23
N PRO A 47 -8.54 3.20 -17.74
CA PRO A 47 -8.48 2.68 -19.09
C PRO A 47 -8.58 3.84 -20.11
N ARG A 48 -7.97 3.65 -21.27
CA ARG A 48 -8.05 4.60 -22.36
C ARG A 48 -8.31 3.92 -23.70
N ALA A 49 -8.88 4.68 -24.63
CA ALA A 49 -9.12 4.23 -25.98
C ALA A 49 -8.12 4.91 -26.92
N GLU A 50 -7.52 4.16 -27.83
CA GLU A 50 -6.58 4.63 -28.83
C GLU A 50 -7.12 4.28 -30.21
N PRO A 51 -7.19 5.25 -31.15
CA PRO A 51 -7.57 4.93 -32.51
C PRO A 51 -6.49 4.12 -33.21
N LEU A 52 -6.93 3.16 -34.04
CA LEU A 52 -6.01 2.36 -34.84
C LEU A 52 -5.87 2.95 -36.24
N PRO A 53 -4.68 2.86 -36.89
CA PRO A 53 -4.52 3.20 -38.28
C PRO A 53 -5.47 2.34 -39.13
N GLY A 54 -6.22 2.96 -40.06
CA GLY A 54 -7.16 2.26 -40.93
C GLY A 54 -8.52 1.95 -40.29
N GLY A 55 -8.80 2.47 -39.10
CA GLY A 55 -10.07 2.32 -38.39
C GLY A 55 -10.01 1.32 -37.26
N GLY A 56 -11.01 1.36 -36.40
CA GLY A 56 -11.05 0.54 -35.19
C GLY A 56 -10.44 1.23 -33.98
N THR A 57 -10.52 0.57 -32.83
CA THR A 57 -10.11 1.12 -31.55
C THR A 57 -9.33 0.08 -30.76
N ARG A 58 -8.24 0.50 -30.14
CA ARG A 58 -7.53 -0.29 -29.13
C ARG A 58 -7.91 0.25 -27.77
N TYR A 59 -8.29 -0.63 -26.86
CA TYR A 59 -8.51 -0.29 -25.47
C TYR A 59 -7.32 -0.75 -24.64
N VAL A 60 -6.74 0.15 -23.86
CA VAL A 60 -5.53 -0.10 -23.06
C VAL A 60 -5.85 0.15 -21.60
N TYR A 61 -5.49 -0.80 -20.75
CA TYR A 61 -5.63 -0.67 -19.31
C TYR A 61 -4.47 -1.36 -18.60
N ARG A 62 -4.20 -0.92 -17.37
CA ARG A 62 -3.19 -1.55 -16.52
C ARG A 62 -3.84 -2.58 -15.62
N LYS A 63 -3.12 -3.65 -15.37
CA LYS A 63 -3.59 -4.77 -14.59
C LYS A 63 -2.61 -5.06 -13.45
N ARG A 64 -3.14 -5.30 -12.25
CA ARG A 64 -2.35 -5.76 -11.13
C ARG A 64 -2.17 -7.27 -11.23
N PRO A 65 -1.05 -7.82 -10.68
CA PRO A 65 -0.90 -9.27 -10.62
C PRO A 65 -2.10 -9.92 -9.92
N GLY A 66 -2.66 -10.96 -10.54
CA GLY A 66 -3.81 -11.67 -10.00
C GLY A 66 -5.17 -11.08 -10.37
N ASP A 67 -5.23 -9.88 -10.94
CA ASP A 67 -6.50 -9.31 -11.40
C ASP A 67 -7.00 -10.06 -12.63
N PRO A 68 -8.33 -10.27 -12.76
CA PRO A 68 -8.90 -10.89 -13.95
C PRO A 68 -8.80 -9.93 -15.13
N ASP A 69 -8.81 -10.50 -16.35
CA ASP A 69 -8.93 -9.71 -17.57
C ASP A 69 -10.29 -9.04 -17.63
N LEU A 70 -10.31 -7.80 -18.08
CA LEU A 70 -11.55 -7.04 -18.23
C LEU A 70 -12.19 -7.29 -19.60
N SER A 71 -13.51 -7.42 -19.58
CA SER A 71 -14.30 -7.41 -20.81
C SER A 71 -14.37 -5.99 -21.39
N LEU A 72 -14.75 -5.87 -22.67
CA LEU A 72 -14.95 -4.57 -23.30
C LEU A 72 -15.98 -3.72 -22.53
N ASN A 73 -17.10 -4.33 -22.12
CA ASN A 73 -18.12 -3.61 -21.37
C ASN A 73 -17.61 -3.10 -20.02
N GLN A 74 -16.79 -3.88 -19.34
CA GLN A 74 -16.15 -3.48 -18.07
C GLN A 74 -15.19 -2.32 -18.31
N ILE A 75 -14.39 -2.36 -19.37
CA ILE A 75 -13.46 -1.28 -19.73
C ILE A 75 -14.23 0.00 -20.02
N LYS A 76 -15.29 -0.07 -20.82
CA LYS A 76 -16.13 1.10 -21.14
C LYS A 76 -16.78 1.68 -19.91
N ALA A 77 -17.25 0.83 -18.97
CA ALA A 77 -17.82 1.29 -17.72
C ALA A 77 -16.79 2.03 -16.87
N LEU A 78 -15.55 1.54 -16.81
CA LEU A 78 -14.47 2.19 -16.08
C LEU A 78 -14.01 3.50 -16.74
N MET A 79 -14.16 3.62 -18.06
CA MET A 79 -13.86 4.87 -18.75
C MET A 79 -14.90 5.96 -18.43
N LEU A 80 -16.16 5.57 -18.31
CA LEU A 80 -17.24 6.49 -17.94
C LEU A 80 -17.20 6.86 -16.46
N ASN A 81 -16.88 5.92 -15.59
CA ASN A 81 -16.81 6.09 -14.16
C ASN A 81 -15.47 5.54 -13.67
N PRO A 82 -14.38 6.27 -13.84
CA PRO A 82 -13.06 5.81 -13.40
C PRO A 82 -13.01 5.66 -11.89
N PRO A 83 -12.21 4.69 -11.39
CA PRO A 83 -12.02 4.54 -9.96
C PRO A 83 -11.42 5.80 -9.36
N THR A 84 -11.98 6.26 -8.25
CA THR A 84 -11.54 7.49 -7.59
C THR A 84 -10.54 7.25 -6.48
N PHE A 85 -10.52 6.04 -5.91
CA PHE A 85 -9.69 5.67 -4.75
C PHE A 85 -9.86 6.63 -3.56
N SER A 86 -11.02 7.29 -3.48
CA SER A 86 -11.27 8.29 -2.42
C SER A 86 -11.29 7.65 -1.03
N ARG A 87 -11.84 6.43 -0.91
CA ARG A 87 -11.85 5.69 0.37
C ARG A 87 -10.43 5.38 0.83
N GLU A 88 -9.60 4.89 -0.07
CA GLU A 88 -8.20 4.57 0.23
C GLU A 88 -7.44 5.82 0.68
N ARG A 89 -7.61 6.93 -0.01
CA ARG A 89 -6.94 8.18 0.40
C ARG A 89 -7.48 8.71 1.73
N GLN A 90 -8.75 8.53 2.00
CA GLN A 90 -9.33 8.91 3.30
C GLN A 90 -8.70 8.08 4.44
N VAL A 91 -8.59 6.78 4.25
CA VAL A 91 -7.95 5.90 5.23
C VAL A 91 -6.48 6.28 5.43
N ILE A 92 -5.76 6.55 4.32
CA ILE A 92 -4.38 6.99 4.39
C ILE A 92 -4.25 8.27 5.25
N ASP A 93 -5.11 9.25 4.99
CA ASP A 93 -5.09 10.51 5.74
C ASP A 93 -5.36 10.27 7.24
N GLN A 94 -6.34 9.47 7.57
CA GLN A 94 -6.70 9.15 8.96
C GLN A 94 -5.57 8.40 9.67
N LEU A 95 -5.00 7.39 9.03
CA LEU A 95 -3.86 6.63 9.58
C LEU A 95 -2.63 7.52 9.78
N TRP A 96 -2.32 8.34 8.78
CA TRP A 96 -1.18 9.25 8.83
C TRP A 96 -1.28 10.18 10.04
N ARG A 97 -2.43 10.85 10.18
CA ARG A 97 -2.68 11.76 11.30
C ARG A 97 -2.59 11.07 12.65
N ARG A 98 -3.17 9.87 12.75
CA ARG A 98 -3.13 9.11 14.01
C ARG A 98 -1.70 8.70 14.36
N LEU A 99 -0.92 8.24 13.40
CA LEU A 99 0.47 7.87 13.62
C LEU A 99 1.31 9.08 14.06
N VAL A 100 1.10 10.24 13.45
CA VAL A 100 1.76 11.48 13.87
C VAL A 100 1.39 11.85 15.31
N GLN A 101 0.11 11.73 15.68
CA GLN A 101 -0.35 11.98 17.07
C GLN A 101 0.33 11.05 18.07
N LEU A 102 0.64 9.82 17.67
CA LEU A 102 1.34 8.85 18.51
C LEU A 102 2.85 9.08 18.56
N GLY A 103 3.36 10.10 17.90
CA GLY A 103 4.79 10.39 17.84
C GLY A 103 5.57 9.54 16.86
N VAL A 104 4.89 8.83 15.97
CA VAL A 104 5.54 8.02 14.95
C VAL A 104 6.07 8.92 13.84
N ARG A 105 7.34 8.73 13.48
CA ARG A 105 7.95 9.39 12.34
C ARG A 105 7.62 8.59 11.09
N LEU A 106 7.08 9.25 10.08
CA LEU A 106 6.73 8.65 8.80
C LEU A 106 7.73 9.09 7.73
N GLU A 107 8.33 8.13 7.04
CA GLU A 107 9.33 8.41 6.01
C GLU A 107 9.03 7.64 4.73
N LEU A 108 9.10 8.33 3.60
CA LEU A 108 9.12 7.71 2.28
C LEU A 108 10.58 7.47 1.90
N THR A 109 11.12 6.39 2.39
CA THR A 109 12.53 6.02 2.19
C THR A 109 12.66 4.51 2.11
N GLN A 110 13.79 4.05 1.59
CA GLN A 110 14.06 2.63 1.46
C GLN A 110 14.05 1.96 2.83
N PRO A 111 13.21 0.92 3.04
CA PRO A 111 13.28 0.13 4.27
C PRO A 111 14.66 -0.47 4.46
N ARG A 112 15.07 -0.62 5.70
CA ARG A 112 16.36 -1.24 6.03
C ARG A 112 16.36 -2.73 5.74
N LYS A 113 15.19 -3.36 5.83
CA LYS A 113 15.00 -4.77 5.51
C LYS A 113 14.90 -4.93 4.00
N VAL A 114 15.82 -5.69 3.43
CA VAL A 114 15.91 -5.91 1.98
C VAL A 114 14.64 -6.56 1.45
N GLY A 115 14.09 -6.01 0.37
CA GLY A 115 12.90 -6.53 -0.30
C GLY A 115 11.58 -6.11 0.32
N ALA A 116 11.58 -5.40 1.46
CA ALA A 116 10.37 -4.96 2.11
C ALA A 116 9.78 -3.71 1.44
N ALA A 117 8.45 -3.67 1.32
CA ALA A 117 7.73 -2.48 0.84
C ALA A 117 7.56 -1.44 1.95
N GLY A 118 7.47 -1.89 3.19
CA GLY A 118 7.39 -1.03 4.36
C GLY A 118 8.11 -1.65 5.54
N GLU A 119 8.31 -0.86 6.59
CA GLU A 119 9.02 -1.30 7.79
C GLU A 119 8.55 -0.50 8.99
N TRP A 120 8.23 -1.19 10.08
CA TRP A 120 8.08 -0.58 11.39
C TRP A 120 9.35 -0.76 12.21
N ASP A 121 9.92 0.35 12.68
CA ASP A 121 11.14 0.37 13.49
C ASP A 121 10.83 0.99 14.86
N PRO A 122 10.51 0.15 15.87
CA PRO A 122 10.14 0.68 17.18
C PRO A 122 11.31 1.33 17.92
N ALA A 123 12.54 0.90 17.68
CA ALA A 123 13.70 1.52 18.32
C ALA A 123 13.83 3.01 17.96
N ARG A 124 13.42 3.38 16.76
CA ARG A 124 13.45 4.77 16.27
C ARG A 124 12.06 5.39 16.17
N VAL A 125 11.02 4.66 16.54
CA VAL A 125 9.62 5.08 16.42
C VAL A 125 9.35 5.61 15.00
N THR A 126 9.82 4.86 14.00
CA THR A 126 9.79 5.27 12.60
C THR A 126 9.13 4.20 11.74
N LEU A 127 8.20 4.63 10.90
CA LEU A 127 7.54 3.81 9.90
C LEU A 127 8.05 4.26 8.52
N ARG A 128 8.66 3.33 7.79
CA ARG A 128 9.20 3.59 6.45
C ARG A 128 8.36 2.92 5.40
N ILE A 129 8.08 3.63 4.32
CA ILE A 129 7.45 3.06 3.13
C ILE A 129 8.34 3.34 1.95
N LYS A 130 8.63 2.29 1.18
CA LYS A 130 9.44 2.39 -0.02
C LYS A 130 8.81 3.39 -1.00
N PRO A 131 9.60 4.35 -1.53
CA PRO A 131 9.05 5.38 -2.42
C PRO A 131 8.30 4.83 -3.63
N ALA A 132 8.74 3.70 -4.18
CA ALA A 132 8.08 3.06 -5.33
C ALA A 132 6.62 2.67 -5.04
N VAL A 133 6.23 2.50 -3.78
CA VAL A 133 4.84 2.18 -3.41
C VAL A 133 3.92 3.35 -3.74
N VAL A 134 4.38 4.60 -3.58
CA VAL A 134 3.61 5.78 -3.96
C VAL A 134 3.29 5.76 -5.46
N ASP A 135 4.24 5.33 -6.27
CA ASP A 135 4.07 5.27 -7.73
C ASP A 135 3.05 4.22 -8.17
N LYS A 136 2.71 3.28 -7.30
CA LYS A 136 1.68 2.27 -7.56
C LYS A 136 0.27 2.76 -7.25
N GLY A 137 0.14 3.88 -6.57
CA GLY A 137 -1.15 4.50 -6.28
C GLY A 137 -1.71 4.21 -4.90
N SER A 138 -2.93 4.70 -4.69
CA SER A 138 -3.56 4.77 -3.37
C SER A 138 -3.90 3.40 -2.80
N ARG A 139 -4.34 2.44 -3.61
CA ARG A 139 -4.70 1.10 -3.13
C ARG A 139 -3.50 0.39 -2.53
N GLU A 140 -2.37 0.39 -3.25
CA GLU A 140 -1.13 -0.22 -2.77
C GLU A 140 -0.61 0.48 -1.53
N PHE A 141 -0.61 1.82 -1.55
CA PHE A 141 -0.10 2.61 -0.44
C PHE A 141 -0.94 2.38 0.83
N ALA A 142 -2.26 2.39 0.70
CA ALA A 142 -3.17 2.14 1.84
C ALA A 142 -2.91 0.76 2.45
N ARG A 143 -2.72 -0.26 1.61
CA ARG A 143 -2.44 -1.62 2.05
C ARG A 143 -1.13 -1.70 2.84
N VAL A 144 -0.05 -1.11 2.32
CA VAL A 144 1.26 -1.12 2.98
C VAL A 144 1.20 -0.32 4.28
N LEU A 145 0.59 0.85 4.26
CA LEU A 145 0.46 1.68 5.47
C LEU A 145 -0.37 0.96 6.54
N ASN A 146 -1.47 0.32 6.15
CA ASN A 146 -2.30 -0.45 7.07
C ASN A 146 -1.53 -1.65 7.66
N HIS A 147 -0.77 -2.36 6.84
CA HIS A 147 0.10 -3.44 7.27
C HIS A 147 1.08 -2.96 8.36
N GLU A 148 1.77 -1.85 8.11
CA GLU A 148 2.73 -1.31 9.07
C GLU A 148 2.03 -0.73 10.31
N ALA A 149 0.85 -0.16 10.17
CA ALA A 149 0.05 0.30 11.31
C ALA A 149 -0.34 -0.86 12.25
N ILE A 150 -0.61 -2.04 11.69
CA ILE A 150 -0.85 -3.25 12.51
C ILE A 150 0.40 -3.55 13.35
N HIS A 151 1.59 -3.45 12.79
CA HIS A 151 2.83 -3.64 13.55
C HIS A 151 3.01 -2.59 14.65
N VAL A 152 2.63 -1.34 14.39
CA VAL A 152 2.64 -0.29 15.43
C VAL A 152 1.72 -0.68 16.58
N ALA A 153 0.51 -1.16 16.28
CA ALA A 153 -0.44 -1.62 17.29
C ALA A 153 0.12 -2.81 18.09
N GLN A 154 0.86 -3.72 17.44
CA GLN A 154 1.54 -4.83 18.10
C GLN A 154 2.58 -4.31 19.10
N SER A 155 3.28 -3.23 18.80
CA SER A 155 4.17 -2.56 19.73
C SER A 155 3.42 -1.92 20.89
N CYS A 156 2.33 -1.19 20.61
CA CYS A 156 1.54 -0.53 21.63
C CYS A 156 0.97 -1.52 22.64
N GLN A 157 0.44 -2.64 22.16
CA GLN A 157 -0.06 -3.72 23.03
C GLN A 157 1.04 -4.25 23.96
N ALA A 158 2.28 -4.28 23.47
CA ALA A 158 3.41 -4.78 24.24
C ALA A 158 3.97 -3.78 25.27
N GLY A 159 3.53 -2.53 25.22
CA GLY A 159 3.99 -1.52 26.19
C GLY A 159 4.17 -0.11 25.64
N GLY A 160 3.94 0.10 24.35
CA GLY A 160 4.05 1.42 23.71
C GLY A 160 4.76 1.35 22.37
N THR A 161 4.86 2.48 21.69
CA THR A 161 5.44 2.54 20.35
C THR A 161 6.92 2.14 20.30
N ARG A 162 7.62 2.18 21.44
CA ARG A 162 9.03 1.75 21.52
C ARG A 162 9.22 0.29 21.86
N ALA A 163 8.13 -0.42 22.22
CA ALA A 163 8.20 -1.80 22.61
C ALA A 163 8.37 -2.71 21.38
N GLN A 164 9.05 -3.84 21.57
CA GLN A 164 9.09 -4.87 20.55
C GLN A 164 7.68 -5.43 20.33
N PRO A 165 7.24 -5.57 19.08
CA PRO A 165 5.89 -6.05 18.80
C PRO A 165 5.57 -7.40 19.42
N GLN A 166 4.33 -7.58 19.82
CA GLN A 166 3.75 -8.83 20.32
C GLN A 166 2.50 -9.14 19.51
N PRO A 167 2.17 -10.42 19.28
CA PRO A 167 0.93 -10.78 18.60
C PRO A 167 -0.29 -10.20 19.31
N LEU A 168 -1.27 -9.77 18.49
CA LEU A 168 -2.55 -9.25 18.99
C LEU A 168 -3.63 -10.31 19.09
N GLY A 169 -3.41 -11.50 18.54
CA GLY A 169 -4.42 -12.53 18.46
C GLY A 169 -5.34 -12.38 17.24
N LEU A 170 -4.91 -11.65 16.21
CA LEU A 170 -5.67 -11.51 14.97
C LEU A 170 -5.69 -12.82 14.17
N PRO A 171 -6.67 -13.01 13.27
CA PRO A 171 -6.65 -14.12 12.34
C PRO A 171 -5.35 -14.16 11.55
N GLN A 172 -4.78 -15.37 11.36
CA GLN A 172 -3.49 -15.55 10.73
C GLN A 172 -3.56 -16.30 9.40
N GLN A 173 -4.76 -16.59 8.90
CA GLN A 173 -4.91 -17.30 7.65
C GLN A 173 -4.59 -16.37 6.48
N LEU A 174 -3.56 -16.71 5.72
CA LEU A 174 -3.16 -15.94 4.55
C LEU A 174 -4.09 -16.23 3.38
N PRO A 175 -4.48 -15.19 2.61
CA PRO A 175 -5.22 -15.41 1.36
C PRO A 175 -4.34 -16.15 0.34
N PRO A 176 -4.95 -16.85 -0.66
CA PRO A 176 -4.19 -17.68 -1.61
C PRO A 176 -3.02 -16.96 -2.29
N GLN A 177 -3.18 -15.69 -2.64
CA GLN A 177 -2.14 -14.91 -3.32
C GLN A 177 -0.94 -14.60 -2.42
N LEU A 178 -1.08 -14.73 -1.09
CA LEU A 178 -0.01 -14.48 -0.13
C LEU A 178 0.50 -15.75 0.55
N ARG A 179 0.04 -16.93 0.08
CA ARG A 179 0.34 -18.21 0.74
C ARG A 179 1.82 -18.43 1.02
N ASN A 180 2.68 -18.00 0.12
CA ASN A 180 4.12 -18.24 0.19
C ASN A 180 4.93 -16.97 0.55
N VAL A 181 4.27 -15.90 0.98
CA VAL A 181 4.94 -14.61 1.22
C VAL A 181 6.04 -14.73 2.27
N LEU A 182 5.85 -15.54 3.32
CA LEU A 182 6.83 -15.70 4.39
C LEU A 182 8.00 -16.62 4.01
N GLN A 183 7.96 -17.23 2.82
CA GLN A 183 9.05 -18.01 2.26
C GLN A 183 9.98 -17.15 1.40
N GLU A 184 9.65 -15.88 1.20
CA GLU A 184 10.50 -14.96 0.44
C GLU A 184 11.80 -14.66 1.22
N PRO A 185 12.91 -14.33 0.50
CA PRO A 185 14.20 -14.06 1.13
C PRO A 185 14.15 -12.99 2.22
N THR A 186 13.23 -12.04 2.13
CA THR A 186 13.02 -11.01 3.14
C THR A 186 12.83 -11.59 4.54
N TYR A 187 12.25 -12.81 4.64
CA TYR A 187 11.90 -13.46 5.90
C TYR A 187 12.76 -14.68 6.23
N ASP A 188 13.88 -14.89 5.54
CA ASP A 188 14.73 -16.06 5.72
C ASP A 188 15.22 -16.25 7.16
N ARG A 189 15.42 -15.15 7.88
CA ARG A 189 15.93 -15.16 9.26
C ARG A 189 14.85 -14.86 10.31
N ALA A 190 13.59 -14.83 9.89
CA ALA A 190 12.49 -14.54 10.80
C ALA A 190 12.32 -15.68 11.79
N THR A 191 12.21 -15.33 13.08
CA THR A 191 11.86 -16.28 14.14
C THR A 191 10.40 -16.72 13.99
N ALA A 192 10.01 -17.77 14.69
CA ALA A 192 8.61 -18.22 14.71
C ALA A 192 7.67 -17.09 15.16
N ARG A 193 8.09 -16.30 16.15
CA ARG A 193 7.32 -15.16 16.65
C ARG A 193 7.22 -14.07 15.61
N GLU A 194 8.31 -13.70 14.96
CA GLU A 194 8.29 -12.70 13.88
C GLU A 194 7.38 -13.13 12.73
N GLN A 195 7.38 -14.42 12.39
CA GLN A 195 6.46 -14.95 11.39
C GLN A 195 4.99 -14.80 11.82
N THR A 196 4.69 -15.01 13.10
CA THR A 196 3.34 -14.81 13.63
C THR A 196 2.91 -13.35 13.51
N LEU A 197 3.79 -12.41 13.86
CA LEU A 197 3.54 -10.98 13.70
C LEU A 197 3.22 -10.62 12.24
N GLU A 198 4.00 -11.18 11.31
CA GLU A 198 3.80 -10.94 9.87
C GLU A 198 2.51 -11.59 9.36
N ARG A 199 2.15 -12.80 9.83
CA ARG A 199 0.88 -13.41 9.46
C ARG A 199 -0.31 -12.56 9.89
N GLU A 200 -0.27 -12.00 11.08
CA GLU A 200 -1.34 -11.10 11.53
C GLU A 200 -1.46 -9.89 10.60
N ALA A 201 -0.34 -9.30 10.20
CA ALA A 201 -0.36 -8.14 9.32
C ALA A 201 -0.80 -8.51 7.90
N TYR A 202 -0.22 -9.54 7.29
CA TYR A 202 -0.57 -9.95 5.93
C TYR A 202 -2.00 -10.46 5.80
N ALA A 203 -2.47 -11.23 6.78
CA ALA A 203 -3.83 -11.78 6.73
C ALA A 203 -4.90 -10.69 6.84
N ASN A 204 -4.57 -9.54 7.42
CA ASN A 204 -5.54 -8.50 7.72
C ASN A 204 -5.27 -7.16 7.02
N GLN A 205 -4.25 -7.06 6.19
CA GLN A 205 -3.84 -5.79 5.58
C GLN A 205 -4.88 -5.20 4.61
N GLU A 206 -5.75 -6.04 4.05
CA GLU A 206 -6.80 -5.58 3.13
C GLU A 206 -8.01 -4.98 3.87
N GLN A 207 -8.11 -5.19 5.18
CA GLN A 207 -9.14 -4.55 6.01
C GLN A 207 -8.65 -3.13 6.36
N LEU A 208 -8.91 -2.18 5.48
CA LEU A 208 -8.27 -0.87 5.52
C LEU A 208 -8.53 -0.07 6.80
N GLU A 209 -9.70 -0.24 7.42
CA GLU A 209 -10.01 0.46 8.68
C GLU A 209 -9.44 -0.24 9.92
N LEU A 210 -8.92 -1.45 9.78
CA LEU A 210 -8.46 -2.22 10.94
C LEU A 210 -7.26 -1.59 11.62
N GLY A 211 -6.28 -1.14 10.86
CA GLY A 211 -5.08 -0.51 11.42
C GLY A 211 -5.41 0.65 12.34
N LEU A 212 -6.26 1.55 11.88
CA LEU A 212 -6.71 2.69 12.69
C LEU A 212 -7.45 2.24 13.95
N SER A 213 -8.36 1.27 13.82
CA SER A 213 -9.10 0.73 14.95
C SER A 213 -8.16 0.12 16.00
N LEU A 214 -7.14 -0.62 15.55
CA LEU A 214 -6.17 -1.22 16.45
C LEU A 214 -5.28 -0.18 17.14
N LEU A 215 -4.89 0.87 16.42
CA LEU A 215 -4.14 1.98 17.02
C LEU A 215 -4.97 2.67 18.10
N ASN A 216 -6.26 2.90 17.84
CA ASN A 216 -7.15 3.52 18.81
C ASN A 216 -7.40 2.63 20.04
N LEU A 217 -7.40 1.31 19.85
CA LEU A 217 -7.62 0.36 20.94
C LEU A 217 -6.39 0.18 21.81
N HIS A 218 -5.20 0.10 21.22
CA HIS A 218 -3.99 -0.33 21.91
C HIS A 218 -3.02 0.80 22.24
N CYS A 219 -3.09 1.88 21.52
CA CYS A 219 -2.23 3.03 21.74
C CYS A 219 -2.97 4.16 22.43
#